data_bb50bcc4596b7356137a427d5cca329a
#
_entry.id   bb50bcc4596b7356137a427d5cca329a
#
_cell.length_a   1.000
_cell.length_b   1.000
_cell.length_c   1.000
_cell.angle_alpha   90.00
_cell.angle_beta   90.00
_cell.angle_gamma   90.00
#
_symmetry.space_group_name_H-M   'P 1'
#
loop_
_entity.id
_entity.type
_entity.pdbx_description
1 polymer ?
#
loop_
_entity_poly.entity_id
_entity_poly.type
_entity_poly.pdbx_seq_one_letter_code
_entity_poly.pdbx_strand_id
1 'polypeptide(L)'
;WSTIEDRAPDALFLLGDNVYIDLAEEPRGLHQYTYYRRQSRPEFRRLVASTPVYAIWDDHDCAIDDVWMGPYLDRPSWKPWMLTVFKENWVNPAYGNSQQPGCWFEVSLAGIDFFFLDTRYFRTNPFGKQRTMLGPVQKQWLMSRLSESQTPLKVIVSSVPWAPNAKP
;
A
#
# COMPACT_ATOMS: atom_id res chain seq x y z
N TRP A 1 -11.15 11.18 12.75
CA TRP A 1 -12.00 10.55 11.71
C TRP A 1 -13.31 11.28 11.54
N SER A 2 -13.94 11.75 12.63
CA SER A 2 -15.22 12.49 12.57
C SER A 2 -15.16 13.71 11.64
N THR A 3 -14.09 14.50 11.69
CA THR A 3 -13.91 15.65 10.79
C THR A 3 -13.88 15.25 9.30
N ILE A 4 -13.37 14.05 8.97
CA ILE A 4 -13.40 13.52 7.61
C ILE A 4 -14.82 13.05 7.26
N GLU A 5 -15.47 12.35 8.19
CA GLU A 5 -16.86 11.89 8.06
C GLU A 5 -17.80 13.09 7.77
N ASP A 6 -17.64 14.20 8.49
CA ASP A 6 -18.42 15.44 8.33
C ASP A 6 -18.27 16.07 6.94
N ARG A 7 -17.20 15.75 6.20
CA ARG A 7 -16.98 16.21 4.82
C ARG A 7 -17.65 15.32 3.77
N ALA A 8 -18.23 14.19 4.19
CA ALA A 8 -18.89 13.22 3.32
C ALA A 8 -18.08 12.89 2.05
N PRO A 9 -16.84 12.39 2.15
CA PRO A 9 -16.01 12.12 0.98
C PRO A 9 -16.56 10.96 0.16
N ASP A 10 -16.42 11.04 -1.16
CA ASP A 10 -16.79 9.96 -2.09
C ASP A 10 -15.86 8.75 -2.00
N ALA A 11 -14.63 8.94 -1.57
CA ALA A 11 -13.65 7.88 -1.31
C ALA A 11 -12.59 8.33 -0.32
N LEU A 12 -11.98 7.36 0.38
CA LEU A 12 -10.86 7.57 1.30
C LEU A 12 -9.64 6.80 0.80
N PHE A 13 -8.53 7.50 0.61
CA PHE A 13 -7.25 6.91 0.25
C PHE A 13 -6.31 6.94 1.45
N LEU A 14 -5.85 5.78 1.87
CA LEU A 14 -4.89 5.61 2.94
C LEU A 14 -3.53 5.24 2.31
N LEU A 15 -2.59 6.17 2.40
CA LEU A 15 -1.38 6.16 1.57
C LEU A 15 -0.14 5.60 2.30
N GLY A 16 -0.34 4.70 3.23
CA GLY A 16 0.72 4.10 4.04
C GLY A 16 0.64 4.53 5.50
N ASP A 17 1.51 3.96 6.33
CA ASP A 17 1.58 4.16 7.78
C ASP A 17 0.21 4.04 8.46
N ASN A 18 -0.54 3.05 8.02
CA ASN A 18 -1.85 2.76 8.59
C ASN A 18 -1.74 2.32 10.04
N VAL A 19 -0.66 1.63 10.36
CA VAL A 19 -0.26 1.16 11.69
C VAL A 19 1.25 1.27 11.85
N TYR A 20 1.72 1.38 13.07
CA TYR A 20 3.15 1.41 13.43
C TYR A 20 3.49 0.13 14.17
N ILE A 21 4.18 -0.78 13.51
CA ILE A 21 4.58 -2.09 14.04
C ILE A 21 6.00 -2.03 14.59
N ASP A 22 6.90 -1.38 13.85
CA ASP A 22 8.28 -1.06 14.22
C ASP A 22 9.12 -2.28 14.63
N LEU A 23 8.81 -3.47 14.08
CA LEU A 23 9.56 -4.69 14.29
C LEU A 23 9.88 -5.38 12.96
N ALA A 24 11.13 -5.80 12.79
CA ALA A 24 11.62 -6.50 11.59
C ALA A 24 11.48 -8.03 11.67
N GLU A 25 10.78 -8.55 12.66
CA GLU A 25 10.58 -9.98 12.88
C GLU A 25 9.11 -10.34 12.72
N GLU A 26 8.77 -11.61 12.84
CA GLU A 26 7.42 -12.15 12.65
C GLU A 26 6.52 -11.96 13.89
N PRO A 27 6.03 -10.76 14.21
CA PRO A 27 5.17 -10.53 15.36
C PRO A 27 3.70 -10.69 14.98
N ARG A 28 3.28 -11.88 14.53
CA ARG A 28 1.90 -12.16 14.06
C ARG A 28 0.82 -11.54 14.93
N GLY A 29 0.91 -11.80 16.23
CA GLY A 29 -0.06 -11.29 17.20
C GLY A 29 -0.04 -9.77 17.33
N LEU A 30 1.12 -9.14 17.24
CA LEU A 30 1.23 -7.69 17.31
C LEU A 30 0.67 -6.99 16.07
N HIS A 31 0.95 -7.51 14.86
CA HIS A 31 0.38 -6.99 13.62
C HIS A 31 -1.16 -7.00 13.67
N GLN A 32 -1.75 -8.16 13.96
CA GLN A 32 -3.19 -8.31 14.06
C GLN A 32 -3.79 -7.41 15.15
N TYR A 33 -3.16 -7.36 16.32
CA TYR A 33 -3.61 -6.52 17.44
C TYR A 33 -3.56 -5.02 17.11
N THR A 34 -2.51 -4.56 16.43
CA THR A 34 -2.35 -3.14 16.07
C THR A 34 -3.41 -2.72 15.05
N TYR A 35 -3.68 -3.54 14.03
CA TYR A 35 -4.80 -3.32 13.12
C TYR A 35 -6.14 -3.37 13.84
N TYR A 36 -6.36 -4.37 14.69
CA TYR A 36 -7.60 -4.48 15.48
C TYR A 36 -7.87 -3.22 16.31
N ARG A 37 -6.87 -2.74 17.05
CA ARG A 37 -6.97 -1.50 17.83
C ARG A 37 -7.37 -0.29 16.97
N ARG A 38 -6.74 -0.15 15.81
CA ARG A 38 -7.03 0.95 14.88
C ARG A 38 -8.44 0.83 14.32
N GLN A 39 -8.79 -0.32 13.82
CA GLN A 39 -10.06 -0.57 13.13
C GLN A 39 -11.27 -0.61 14.09
N SER A 40 -11.06 -0.90 15.37
CA SER A 40 -12.12 -0.93 16.38
C SER A 40 -12.59 0.44 16.85
N ARG A 41 -11.92 1.53 16.45
CA ARG A 41 -12.33 2.90 16.83
C ARG A 41 -13.71 3.23 16.25
N PRO A 42 -14.69 3.62 17.09
CA PRO A 42 -16.05 3.84 16.63
C PRO A 42 -16.18 4.89 15.50
N GLU A 43 -15.42 5.97 15.58
CA GLU A 43 -15.42 7.05 14.57
C GLU A 43 -14.83 6.58 13.24
N PHE A 44 -13.80 5.70 13.26
CA PHE A 44 -13.27 5.10 12.04
C PHE A 44 -14.29 4.13 11.42
N ARG A 45 -14.91 3.29 12.24
CA ARG A 45 -15.93 2.34 11.77
C ARG A 45 -17.12 3.02 11.13
N ARG A 46 -17.58 4.16 11.68
CA ARG A 46 -18.66 4.93 11.06
C ARG A 46 -18.26 5.46 9.69
N LEU A 47 -17.07 6.09 9.59
CA LEU A 47 -16.56 6.62 8.33
C LEU A 47 -16.49 5.53 7.24
N VAL A 48 -15.86 4.37 7.52
CA VAL A 48 -15.66 3.31 6.53
C VAL A 48 -16.94 2.51 6.23
N ALA A 49 -17.99 2.64 7.05
CA ALA A 49 -19.29 2.02 6.77
C ALA A 49 -20.04 2.73 5.63
N SER A 50 -19.71 3.99 5.34
CA SER A 50 -20.37 4.81 4.32
C SER A 50 -19.46 5.32 3.22
N THR A 51 -18.14 5.12 3.35
CA THR A 51 -17.12 5.65 2.43
C THR A 51 -16.26 4.52 1.91
N PRO A 52 -16.17 4.31 0.59
CA PRO A 52 -15.21 3.37 -0.01
C PRO A 52 -13.78 3.71 0.41
N VAL A 53 -13.00 2.69 0.79
CA VAL A 53 -11.62 2.86 1.25
C VAL A 53 -10.68 2.09 0.35
N TYR A 54 -9.60 2.74 -0.07
CA TYR A 54 -8.49 2.15 -0.81
C TYR A 54 -7.22 2.38 -0.01
N ALA A 55 -6.48 1.33 0.27
CA ALA A 55 -5.30 1.40 1.14
C ALA A 55 -4.06 0.81 0.48
N ILE A 56 -2.95 1.49 0.63
CA ILE A 56 -1.61 0.92 0.42
C ILE A 56 -0.85 1.00 1.75
N TRP A 57 0.19 0.20 1.85
CA TRP A 57 1.08 0.23 3.01
C TRP A 57 2.31 1.10 2.78
N ASP A 58 3.03 1.37 3.87
CA ASP A 58 4.40 1.85 3.83
C ASP A 58 5.28 1.04 4.82
N ASP A 59 6.45 1.53 5.16
CA ASP A 59 7.45 0.81 5.96
C ASP A 59 6.96 0.43 7.35
N HIS A 60 6.31 1.33 8.07
CA HIS A 60 5.79 1.05 9.42
C HIS A 60 4.64 0.04 9.45
N ASP A 61 3.85 -0.08 8.36
CA ASP A 61 2.88 -1.18 8.21
C ASP A 61 3.57 -2.54 8.04
N CYS A 62 4.80 -2.51 7.53
CA CYS A 62 5.54 -3.70 7.14
C CYS A 62 6.51 -4.18 8.22
N ALA A 63 7.36 -3.30 8.74
CA ALA A 63 8.40 -3.63 9.70
C ALA A 63 8.96 -2.40 10.42
N ILE A 64 10.07 -1.87 9.97
CA ILE A 64 10.81 -0.75 10.55
C ILE A 64 10.99 0.37 9.53
N ASP A 65 11.33 1.55 10.03
CA ASP A 65 11.60 2.76 9.23
C ASP A 65 12.48 2.44 8.00
N ASP A 66 12.05 2.92 6.85
CA ASP A 66 12.70 2.76 5.54
C ASP A 66 13.01 1.31 5.11
N VAL A 67 12.25 0.31 5.57
CA VAL A 67 12.45 -1.09 5.22
C VAL A 67 12.37 -1.33 3.70
N TRP A 68 13.25 -2.20 3.22
CA TRP A 68 13.22 -2.75 1.88
C TRP A 68 13.24 -4.29 1.94
N MET A 69 12.35 -4.95 1.20
CA MET A 69 12.02 -6.36 1.37
C MET A 69 12.31 -7.24 0.15
N GLY A 70 12.60 -6.61 -1.01
CA GLY A 70 12.85 -7.36 -2.24
C GLY A 70 14.16 -8.12 -2.24
N PRO A 71 14.50 -8.81 -3.37
CA PRO A 71 13.65 -9.00 -4.54
C PRO A 71 12.81 -10.30 -4.52
N TYR A 72 12.87 -11.08 -3.44
CA TYR A 72 12.26 -12.42 -3.37
C TYR A 72 10.80 -12.38 -2.91
N LEU A 73 10.03 -13.40 -3.29
CA LEU A 73 8.63 -13.53 -2.90
C LEU A 73 8.44 -13.80 -1.40
N ASP A 74 9.32 -14.62 -0.83
CA ASP A 74 9.22 -15.22 0.50
C ASP A 74 10.37 -14.86 1.45
N ARG A 75 11.18 -13.88 1.08
CA ARG A 75 12.30 -13.41 1.89
C ARG A 75 12.24 -11.90 2.07
N PRO A 76 12.30 -11.43 3.31
CA PRO A 76 12.33 -12.19 4.58
C PRO A 76 11.07 -13.07 4.78
N SER A 77 11.16 -14.12 5.61
CA SER A 77 10.13 -15.16 5.78
C SER A 77 8.78 -14.64 6.27
N TRP A 78 8.76 -13.54 6.98
CA TRP A 78 7.55 -12.89 7.49
C TRP A 78 6.78 -12.08 6.42
N LYS A 79 7.39 -11.81 5.26
CA LYS A 79 6.83 -10.97 4.20
C LYS A 79 5.48 -11.48 3.63
N PRO A 80 5.30 -12.76 3.27
CA PRO A 80 4.00 -13.27 2.83
C PRO A 80 2.91 -13.17 3.91
N TRP A 81 3.29 -13.39 5.16
CA TRP A 81 2.40 -13.26 6.29
C TRP A 81 1.88 -11.82 6.45
N MET A 82 2.75 -10.86 6.38
CA MET A 82 2.41 -9.45 6.46
C MET A 82 1.38 -9.04 5.40
N LEU A 83 1.56 -9.49 4.15
CA LEU A 83 0.57 -9.27 3.09
C LEU A 83 -0.77 -9.93 3.43
N THR A 84 -0.76 -11.10 4.07
CA THR A 84 -1.98 -11.76 4.51
C THR A 84 -2.73 -10.91 5.54
N VAL A 85 -2.04 -10.41 6.56
CA VAL A 85 -2.65 -9.52 7.56
C VAL A 85 -3.19 -8.24 6.92
N PHE A 86 -2.46 -7.66 5.96
CA PHE A 86 -2.94 -6.49 5.23
C PHE A 86 -4.24 -6.78 4.46
N LYS A 87 -4.32 -7.91 3.76
CA LYS A 87 -5.53 -8.35 3.04
C LYS A 87 -6.72 -8.60 3.95
N GLU A 88 -6.48 -9.09 5.17
CA GLU A 88 -7.53 -9.30 6.17
C GLU A 88 -8.13 -7.98 6.68
N ASN A 89 -7.40 -6.88 6.56
CA ASN A 89 -7.79 -5.58 7.09
C ASN A 89 -8.30 -4.59 6.04
N TRP A 90 -7.99 -4.79 4.76
CA TRP A 90 -8.35 -3.87 3.69
C TRP A 90 -8.97 -4.61 2.51
N VAL A 91 -10.07 -4.08 1.99
CA VAL A 91 -10.77 -4.64 0.82
C VAL A 91 -10.42 -3.83 -0.42
N ASN A 92 -9.22 -4.05 -0.96
CA ASN A 92 -8.79 -3.45 -2.21
C ASN A 92 -9.30 -4.26 -3.43
N PRO A 93 -9.40 -3.66 -4.62
CA PRO A 93 -9.78 -4.38 -5.84
C PRO A 93 -8.84 -5.52 -6.22
N ALA A 94 -7.54 -5.37 -5.92
CA ALA A 94 -6.52 -6.38 -6.15
C ALA A 94 -5.33 -6.23 -5.19
N TYR A 95 -4.45 -7.23 -5.19
CA TYR A 95 -3.23 -7.27 -4.40
C TYR A 95 -2.05 -7.75 -5.25
N GLY A 96 -1.76 -6.99 -6.30
CA GLY A 96 -0.80 -7.40 -7.29
C GLY A 96 -1.29 -8.57 -8.12
N ASN A 97 -0.38 -9.45 -8.50
CA ASN A 97 -0.68 -10.70 -9.23
C ASN A 97 0.12 -11.90 -8.68
N SER A 98 -0.03 -13.07 -9.30
CA SER A 98 0.65 -14.29 -8.87
C SER A 98 2.17 -14.24 -9.01
N GLN A 99 2.69 -13.44 -9.93
CA GLN A 99 4.13 -13.28 -10.16
C GLN A 99 4.76 -12.27 -9.19
N GLN A 100 4.02 -11.23 -8.86
CA GLN A 100 4.46 -10.18 -7.95
C GLN A 100 3.28 -9.74 -7.08
N PRO A 101 3.02 -10.44 -5.96
CA PRO A 101 2.01 -10.01 -5.00
C PRO A 101 2.41 -8.70 -4.31
N GLY A 102 1.43 -7.98 -3.77
CA GLY A 102 1.65 -6.72 -3.07
C GLY A 102 0.39 -5.88 -3.02
N CYS A 103 0.45 -4.70 -2.44
CA CYS A 103 -0.71 -3.81 -2.33
C CYS A 103 -0.86 -2.85 -3.52
N TRP A 104 -0.56 -3.30 -4.74
CA TRP A 104 -0.72 -2.48 -5.94
C TRP A 104 -1.93 -2.92 -6.78
N PHE A 105 -2.65 -1.93 -7.29
CA PHE A 105 -3.88 -2.10 -8.07
C PHE A 105 -4.25 -0.79 -8.77
N GLU A 106 -5.31 -0.82 -9.58
CA GLU A 106 -5.91 0.36 -10.18
C GLU A 106 -7.41 0.44 -9.86
N VAL A 107 -7.93 1.65 -9.91
CA VAL A 107 -9.36 1.92 -9.83
C VAL A 107 -9.70 3.16 -10.64
N SER A 108 -10.85 3.13 -11.33
CA SER A 108 -11.39 4.29 -12.04
C SER A 108 -12.55 4.88 -11.23
N LEU A 109 -12.43 6.13 -10.83
CA LEU A 109 -13.44 6.85 -10.07
C LEU A 109 -13.71 8.21 -10.73
N ALA A 110 -14.97 8.52 -10.99
CA ALA A 110 -15.41 9.79 -11.55
C ALA A 110 -14.64 10.22 -12.82
N GLY A 111 -14.26 9.27 -13.68
CA GLY A 111 -13.51 9.54 -14.91
C GLY A 111 -12.01 9.80 -14.72
N ILE A 112 -11.46 9.45 -13.57
CA ILE A 112 -10.05 9.53 -13.24
C ILE A 112 -9.54 8.12 -12.98
N ASP A 113 -8.39 7.75 -13.57
CA ASP A 113 -7.72 6.50 -13.27
C ASP A 113 -6.65 6.70 -12.19
N PHE A 114 -6.77 5.92 -11.11
CA PHE A 114 -5.84 5.91 -9.99
C PHE A 114 -5.02 4.62 -10.02
N PHE A 115 -3.69 4.75 -10.02
CA PHE A 115 -2.73 3.65 -10.00
C PHE A 115 -2.04 3.62 -8.65
N PHE A 116 -2.46 2.72 -7.78
CA PHE A 116 -1.90 2.54 -6.45
C PHE A 116 -0.67 1.65 -6.52
N LEU A 117 0.42 2.07 -5.89
CA LEU A 117 1.71 1.40 -5.97
C LEU A 117 2.11 0.80 -4.63
N ASP A 118 2.70 -0.38 -4.71
CA ASP A 118 3.46 -0.99 -3.63
C ASP A 118 4.93 -0.59 -3.76
N THR A 119 5.41 0.20 -2.82
CA THR A 119 6.77 0.73 -2.82
C THR A 119 7.69 -0.01 -1.84
N ARG A 120 7.23 -1.12 -1.23
CA ARG A 120 7.99 -1.84 -0.19
C ARG A 120 8.25 -3.31 -0.51
N TYR A 121 7.25 -4.07 -0.98
CA TYR A 121 7.35 -5.53 -1.13
C TYR A 121 8.51 -5.99 -2.00
N PHE A 122 8.76 -5.35 -3.14
CA PHE A 122 9.85 -5.67 -4.06
C PHE A 122 10.95 -4.60 -4.10
N ARG A 123 10.92 -3.66 -3.17
CA ARG A 123 11.98 -2.66 -3.05
C ARG A 123 13.30 -3.32 -2.67
N THR A 124 14.33 -3.08 -3.47
CA THR A 124 15.70 -3.51 -3.16
C THR A 124 16.47 -2.42 -2.42
N ASN A 125 17.62 -2.79 -1.85
CA ASN A 125 18.50 -1.85 -1.16
C ASN A 125 18.76 -0.61 -2.04
N PRO A 126 18.36 0.59 -1.62
CA PRO A 126 18.52 1.83 -2.39
C PRO A 126 19.98 2.22 -2.61
N PHE A 127 20.91 1.70 -1.81
CA PHE A 127 22.34 1.92 -1.93
C PHE A 127 23.06 0.82 -2.72
N GLY A 128 22.33 -0.22 -3.16
CA GLY A 128 22.86 -1.33 -3.92
C GLY A 128 23.06 -1.03 -5.42
N LYS A 129 23.71 -1.95 -6.12
CA LYS A 129 23.93 -1.82 -7.59
C LYS A 129 22.66 -2.05 -8.42
N GLN A 130 21.80 -2.95 -7.98
CA GLN A 130 20.52 -3.26 -8.64
C GLN A 130 19.38 -2.67 -7.82
N ARG A 131 19.01 -1.46 -8.17
CA ARG A 131 17.99 -0.71 -7.45
C ARG A 131 16.66 -0.76 -8.17
N THR A 132 15.62 -1.11 -7.43
CA THR A 132 14.23 -0.99 -7.87
C THR A 132 13.34 -0.67 -6.67
N MET A 133 12.37 0.17 -6.88
CA MET A 133 11.31 0.44 -5.89
C MET A 133 10.13 -0.51 -6.10
N LEU A 134 9.72 -0.71 -7.35
CA LEU A 134 8.49 -1.42 -7.70
C LEU A 134 8.70 -2.89 -8.08
N GLY A 135 9.95 -3.29 -8.40
CA GLY A 135 10.20 -4.56 -9.07
C GLY A 135 9.77 -4.54 -10.55
N PRO A 136 10.15 -5.57 -11.33
CA PRO A 136 9.96 -5.55 -12.79
C PRO A 136 8.51 -5.70 -13.22
N VAL A 137 7.73 -6.55 -12.54
CA VAL A 137 6.36 -6.88 -12.95
C VAL A 137 5.42 -5.70 -12.69
N GLN A 138 5.44 -5.11 -11.49
CA GLN A 138 4.63 -3.94 -11.18
C GLN A 138 5.02 -2.74 -12.06
N LYS A 139 6.32 -2.55 -12.30
CA LYS A 139 6.78 -1.48 -13.20
C LYS A 139 6.22 -1.65 -14.61
N GLN A 140 6.28 -2.86 -15.17
CA GLN A 140 5.73 -3.12 -16.50
C GLN A 140 4.22 -2.92 -16.52
N TRP A 141 3.50 -3.43 -15.51
CA TRP A 141 2.06 -3.21 -15.37
C TRP A 141 1.72 -1.72 -15.37
N LEU A 142 2.39 -0.91 -14.55
CA LEU A 142 2.14 0.52 -14.48
C LEU A 142 2.32 1.20 -15.84
N MET A 143 3.43 0.90 -16.54
CA MET A 143 3.70 1.47 -17.86
C MET A 143 2.64 1.08 -18.90
N SER A 144 2.21 -0.19 -18.91
CA SER A 144 1.15 -0.66 -19.81
C SER A 144 -0.18 0.03 -19.50
N ARG A 145 -0.59 0.04 -18.22
CA ARG A 145 -1.88 0.64 -17.83
C ARG A 145 -1.93 2.14 -18.06
N LEU A 146 -0.84 2.86 -17.82
CA LEU A 146 -0.75 4.28 -18.13
C LEU A 146 -0.90 4.56 -19.64
N SER A 147 -0.35 3.70 -20.50
CA SER A 147 -0.45 3.86 -21.96
C SER A 147 -1.81 3.44 -22.54
N GLU A 148 -2.47 2.47 -21.93
CA GLU A 148 -3.78 1.96 -22.33
C GLU A 148 -4.95 2.85 -21.87
N SER A 149 -4.77 3.53 -20.74
CA SER A 149 -5.80 4.40 -20.16
C SER A 149 -6.20 5.53 -21.11
N GLN A 150 -7.50 5.68 -21.30
CA GLN A 150 -8.10 6.73 -22.13
C GLN A 150 -8.67 7.89 -21.30
N THR A 151 -8.56 7.84 -19.97
CA THR A 151 -9.05 8.92 -19.12
C THR A 151 -8.19 10.17 -19.28
N PRO A 152 -8.79 11.38 -19.20
CA PRO A 152 -8.04 12.63 -19.34
C PRO A 152 -7.10 12.88 -18.16
N LEU A 153 -7.39 12.31 -16.98
CA LEU A 153 -6.57 12.47 -15.78
C LEU A 153 -6.16 11.09 -15.23
N LYS A 154 -4.88 10.96 -15.00
CA LYS A 154 -4.25 9.76 -14.41
C LYS A 154 -3.51 10.17 -13.14
N VAL A 155 -3.76 9.49 -12.05
CA VAL A 155 -3.15 9.78 -10.75
C VAL A 155 -2.33 8.56 -10.31
N ILE A 156 -1.05 8.75 -10.10
CA ILE A 156 -0.17 7.75 -9.50
C ILE A 156 -0.17 7.97 -7.99
N VAL A 157 -0.55 6.94 -7.24
CA VAL A 157 -0.66 6.96 -5.78
C VAL A 157 0.50 6.15 -5.21
N SER A 158 1.34 6.80 -4.42
CA SER A 158 2.56 6.23 -3.84
C SER A 158 2.68 6.64 -2.38
N SER A 159 3.15 5.74 -1.52
CA SER A 159 3.46 6.04 -0.12
C SER A 159 4.79 6.78 0.02
N VAL A 160 5.68 6.65 -0.97
CA VAL A 160 7.00 7.28 -0.99
C VAL A 160 7.00 8.44 -1.99
N PRO A 161 7.52 9.62 -1.63
CA PRO A 161 7.61 10.74 -2.55
C PRO A 161 8.61 10.47 -3.68
N TRP A 162 8.28 10.93 -4.90
CA TRP A 162 9.11 10.78 -6.10
C TRP A 162 9.84 12.08 -6.48
N ALA A 163 9.96 12.99 -5.53
CA ALA A 163 10.67 14.24 -5.74
C ALA A 163 12.20 14.07 -5.61
N PRO A 164 13.01 14.84 -6.37
CA PRO A 164 14.46 14.88 -6.15
C PRO A 164 14.78 15.26 -4.69
N ASN A 165 15.75 14.58 -4.09
CA ASN A 165 16.18 14.76 -2.70
C ASN A 165 15.12 14.42 -1.64
N ALA A 166 14.04 13.75 -2.00
CA ALA A 166 13.17 13.11 -1.03
C ALA A 166 13.95 12.00 -0.29
N LYS A 167 13.58 11.75 0.96
CA LYS A 167 14.12 10.63 1.73
C LYS A 167 13.91 9.33 0.93
N PRO A 168 14.93 8.46 0.83
CA PRO A 168 14.84 7.24 0.01
C PRO A 168 13.79 6.25 0.50
#